data_2d05ced5a070c6b99e05925699a0dd9f
#
_entry.id   2d05ced5a070c6b99e05925699a0dd9f
#
_cell.length_a   1.000
_cell.length_b   1.000
_cell.length_c   1.000
_cell.angle_alpha   90.00
_cell.angle_beta   90.00
_cell.angle_gamma   90.00
#
_symmetry.space_group_name_H-M   'P 1'
#
loop_
_entity.id
_entity.type
_entity.pdbx_description
1 polymer ?
#
loop_
_entity_poly.entity_id
_entity_poly.type
_entity_poly.pdbx_seq_one_letter_code
_entity_poly.pdbx_strand_id
1 'polypeptide(L)'
;MKFKFKNKLIMKYLYKIASVLFLLFLVSCSEEKIGDSEFGTVTGRVVNAATFEPMENVKILSSPTTSTVFTDAEGKFTVSNVKVGEYSFQAQKDGFVAKFEAVSVTVNNTSEIVFELNKATANNKPPTIPVLVSPVDNSTAQAVSLDLTWTATDPDNDVLTFKVTLRNDSNSEIKVYDAIKEKKLTLTNLIYGTKYYWQVEVSDGVNTSVLSTVSAFSTMAFPNARYLFVKTVNDNNVIFTADDAGKQYQLTSSDKNYWRPRRNNQAQKIAFIGTNGSQNDLYTMNFDGTGIKKITSAVPIAGFNSEYIGYSWNASGSEFLYPNFDKLYKISSDGSGLTKVFQTPNGKFISECDWSADGSKIALKVNDANGYNVEIYVINMSGVVISTILSGQTGAASGLNFSVTGQKIVYTRDVSGFENLNYRQLDSRIFEYNFGTGISTQINTEKTLGTNDLDVRYSPNESDLIFTNTSNDGISIKNTAKTTLGLANSRTVLFSGTGMPDWE
;
A
#
# COMPACT_ATOMS: atom_id res chain seq x y z
N MET A 1 -17.91 -94.82 72.14
CA MET A 1 -17.17 -94.90 73.41
C MET A 1 -15.99 -93.96 73.39
N LYS A 2 -15.95 -92.96 74.35
CA LYS A 2 -14.83 -92.05 74.61
C LYS A 2 -14.42 -91.11 73.52
N PHE A 3 -14.98 -89.90 73.54
CA PHE A 3 -14.31 -88.57 73.25
C PHE A 3 -15.21 -87.41 73.68
N LYS A 4 -15.47 -87.27 74.97
CA LYS A 4 -16.29 -86.18 75.50
C LYS A 4 -15.71 -85.43 76.69
N PHE A 5 -14.40 -85.51 76.91
CA PHE A 5 -13.76 -84.88 78.10
C PHE A 5 -12.62 -83.93 77.88
N LYS A 6 -12.25 -83.61 76.60
CA LYS A 6 -11.12 -82.58 76.40
C LYS A 6 -11.56 -81.19 75.97
N ASN A 7 -12.81 -80.97 75.58
CA ASN A 7 -13.25 -79.69 75.07
C ASN A 7 -13.69 -78.68 76.17
N LYS A 8 -13.96 -79.12 77.40
CA LYS A 8 -14.37 -78.17 78.48
C LYS A 8 -13.19 -77.40 79.10
N LEU A 9 -12.00 -77.90 79.07
CA LEU A 9 -10.85 -77.20 79.62
C LEU A 9 -10.28 -76.14 78.66
N ILE A 10 -10.28 -76.41 77.37
CA ILE A 10 -9.83 -75.53 76.30
C ILE A 10 -10.78 -74.32 76.16
N MET A 11 -12.09 -74.52 76.30
CA MET A 11 -13.09 -73.50 76.19
C MET A 11 -13.04 -72.54 77.41
N LYS A 12 -12.64 -73.00 78.63
CA LYS A 12 -12.45 -72.15 79.82
C LYS A 12 -11.17 -71.25 79.70
N TYR A 13 -10.15 -71.70 79.04
CA TYR A 13 -8.95 -70.89 78.78
C TYR A 13 -9.18 -69.96 77.62
N LEU A 14 -9.91 -70.28 76.56
CA LEU A 14 -10.31 -69.39 75.47
C LEU A 14 -11.20 -68.25 75.98
N TYR A 15 -12.15 -68.48 76.89
CA TYR A 15 -12.94 -67.42 77.51
C TYR A 15 -12.14 -66.48 78.39
N LYS A 16 -11.11 -67.02 79.13
CA LYS A 16 -10.22 -66.17 79.94
C LYS A 16 -9.25 -65.37 79.04
N ILE A 17 -8.78 -65.91 77.95
CA ILE A 17 -7.95 -65.15 77.00
C ILE A 17 -8.80 -64.12 76.22
N ALA A 18 -9.99 -64.47 75.83
CA ALA A 18 -10.93 -63.52 75.19
C ALA A 18 -11.35 -62.41 76.16
N SER A 19 -11.55 -62.69 77.48
CA SER A 19 -11.86 -61.69 78.49
C SER A 19 -10.69 -60.79 78.81
N VAL A 20 -9.43 -61.25 78.78
CA VAL A 20 -8.22 -60.44 78.93
C VAL A 20 -7.93 -59.62 77.68
N LEU A 21 -8.20 -60.16 76.49
CA LEU A 21 -8.07 -59.38 75.21
C LEU A 21 -9.15 -58.29 75.12
N PHE A 22 -10.34 -58.54 75.67
CA PHE A 22 -11.45 -57.53 75.66
C PHE A 22 -11.18 -56.41 76.71
N LEU A 23 -10.45 -56.66 77.83
CA LEU A 23 -10.05 -55.65 78.73
C LEU A 23 -8.90 -54.76 78.25
N LEU A 24 -8.07 -55.26 77.30
CA LEU A 24 -6.99 -54.51 76.67
C LEU A 24 -7.48 -53.51 75.58
N PHE A 25 -8.73 -53.66 75.13
CA PHE A 25 -9.37 -52.69 74.21
C PHE A 25 -10.04 -51.50 74.87
N LEU A 26 -10.09 -51.40 76.18
CA LEU A 26 -10.76 -50.31 76.91
C LEU A 26 -9.81 -49.25 77.45
N VAL A 27 -8.51 -49.29 77.08
CA VAL A 27 -7.56 -48.24 77.44
C VAL A 27 -6.97 -47.68 76.15
N SER A 28 -7.85 -47.24 75.22
CA SER A 28 -7.45 -46.28 74.22
C SER A 28 -7.84 -44.91 74.77
N CYS A 29 -6.96 -44.33 75.54
CA CYS A 29 -6.99 -42.91 75.78
C CYS A 29 -6.79 -42.22 74.49
N SER A 30 -7.82 -41.62 73.89
CA SER A 30 -7.64 -40.61 72.84
C SER A 30 -7.02 -39.38 73.55
N GLU A 31 -5.72 -39.20 73.38
CA GLU A 31 -5.13 -37.87 73.59
C GLU A 31 -5.84 -36.89 72.61
N GLU A 32 -6.78 -36.09 73.15
CA GLU A 32 -7.13 -34.87 72.47
C GLU A 32 -5.86 -34.01 72.32
N LYS A 33 -5.33 -33.90 71.11
CA LYS A 33 -4.29 -32.92 70.79
C LYS A 33 -4.94 -31.53 70.94
N ILE A 34 -4.71 -30.94 72.10
CA ILE A 34 -4.89 -29.52 72.34
C ILE A 34 -3.83 -28.79 71.52
N GLY A 35 -4.17 -28.29 70.27
CA GLY A 35 -3.31 -27.38 69.57
C GLY A 35 -3.15 -27.51 68.06
N ASP A 36 -3.90 -28.36 67.35
CA ASP A 36 -3.93 -28.25 65.88
C ASP A 36 -4.86 -27.10 65.51
N SER A 37 -4.31 -26.06 64.94
CA SER A 37 -5.10 -24.94 64.39
C SER A 37 -6.05 -25.48 63.30
N GLU A 38 -7.37 -25.50 63.62
CA GLU A 38 -8.41 -25.89 62.66
C GLU A 38 -8.65 -24.82 61.57
N PHE A 39 -7.62 -24.02 61.27
CA PHE A 39 -7.73 -22.84 60.43
C PHE A 39 -6.72 -22.84 59.28
N GLY A 40 -7.14 -22.33 58.15
CA GLY A 40 -6.33 -21.96 57.00
C GLY A 40 -6.52 -20.50 56.60
N THR A 41 -5.95 -20.12 55.50
CA THR A 41 -6.07 -18.77 54.90
C THR A 41 -6.58 -18.89 53.47
N VAL A 42 -7.45 -17.96 53.04
CA VAL A 42 -7.88 -17.80 51.68
C VAL A 42 -7.36 -16.47 51.14
N THR A 43 -6.57 -16.51 50.10
CA THR A 43 -6.13 -15.31 49.38
C THR A 43 -6.72 -15.31 47.97
N GLY A 44 -6.76 -14.15 47.36
CA GLY A 44 -7.20 -14.10 45.96
C GLY A 44 -7.05 -12.74 45.37
N ARG A 45 -7.46 -12.68 44.10
CA ARG A 45 -7.45 -11.47 43.30
C ARG A 45 -8.76 -11.32 42.54
N VAL A 46 -9.22 -10.07 42.41
CA VAL A 46 -10.36 -9.74 41.57
C VAL A 46 -9.95 -8.86 40.42
N VAL A 47 -10.33 -9.24 39.22
CA VAL A 47 -10.05 -8.51 37.98
C VAL A 47 -11.32 -8.29 37.16
N ASN A 48 -11.30 -7.28 36.33
CA ASN A 48 -12.33 -7.09 35.30
C ASN A 48 -12.20 -8.17 34.25
N ALA A 49 -13.26 -8.91 33.94
CA ALA A 49 -13.23 -10.03 32.99
C ALA A 49 -12.90 -9.61 31.53
N ALA A 50 -13.14 -8.35 31.15
CA ALA A 50 -12.86 -7.86 29.79
C ALA A 50 -11.46 -7.28 29.64
N THR A 51 -10.93 -6.57 30.67
CA THR A 51 -9.63 -5.85 30.61
C THR A 51 -8.52 -6.51 31.40
N PHE A 52 -8.85 -7.47 32.30
CA PHE A 52 -7.95 -8.11 33.25
C PHE A 52 -7.27 -7.12 34.22
N GLU A 53 -7.77 -5.89 34.28
CA GLU A 53 -7.29 -4.89 35.24
C GLU A 53 -7.72 -5.23 36.67
N PRO A 54 -6.90 -4.96 37.69
CA PRO A 54 -7.23 -5.20 39.09
C PRO A 54 -8.42 -4.33 39.55
N MET A 55 -9.25 -4.88 40.38
CA MET A 55 -10.45 -4.21 40.90
C MET A 55 -10.36 -3.96 42.40
N GLU A 56 -10.18 -2.69 42.76
CA GLU A 56 -10.19 -2.22 44.16
C GLU A 56 -11.61 -2.16 44.74
N ASN A 57 -11.71 -2.27 46.08
CA ASN A 57 -12.98 -2.13 46.84
C ASN A 57 -14.07 -3.11 46.38
N VAL A 58 -13.71 -4.33 45.98
CA VAL A 58 -14.65 -5.42 45.75
C VAL A 58 -14.93 -6.11 47.09
N LYS A 59 -16.20 -6.25 47.46
CA LYS A 59 -16.62 -6.92 48.66
C LYS A 59 -16.55 -8.44 48.50
N ILE A 60 -15.86 -9.10 49.39
CA ILE A 60 -15.68 -10.56 49.42
C ILE A 60 -16.49 -11.11 50.61
N LEU A 61 -17.36 -12.03 50.31
CA LEU A 61 -18.24 -12.74 51.26
C LEU A 61 -18.02 -14.25 51.11
N SER A 62 -18.41 -15.02 52.11
CA SER A 62 -18.38 -16.49 52.02
C SER A 62 -19.62 -17.15 52.65
N SER A 63 -19.87 -18.37 52.23
CA SER A 63 -20.84 -19.28 52.82
C SER A 63 -20.16 -20.66 53.01
N PRO A 64 -20.00 -21.19 54.23
CA PRO A 64 -20.31 -20.58 55.54
C PRO A 64 -19.60 -19.23 55.75
N THR A 65 -20.24 -18.37 56.59
CA THR A 65 -19.78 -16.98 56.78
C THR A 65 -18.40 -16.91 57.48
N THR A 66 -17.51 -16.16 56.86
CA THR A 66 -16.19 -15.74 57.44
C THR A 66 -16.15 -14.22 57.60
N SER A 67 -14.97 -13.67 57.87
CA SER A 67 -14.77 -12.22 57.85
C SER A 67 -15.05 -11.64 56.45
N THR A 68 -15.86 -10.58 56.36
CA THR A 68 -15.99 -9.80 55.15
C THR A 68 -14.77 -8.95 54.94
N VAL A 69 -14.15 -9.02 53.74
CA VAL A 69 -12.99 -8.21 53.36
C VAL A 69 -13.26 -7.49 52.04
N PHE A 70 -12.40 -6.50 51.75
CA PHE A 70 -12.45 -5.77 50.47
C PHE A 70 -11.08 -5.88 49.79
N THR A 71 -11.09 -5.84 48.47
CA THR A 71 -9.83 -5.84 47.69
C THR A 71 -9.12 -4.52 47.81
N ASP A 72 -7.75 -4.58 47.77
CA ASP A 72 -6.87 -3.43 47.70
C ASP A 72 -6.76 -2.86 46.26
N ALA A 73 -5.88 -1.88 46.04
CA ALA A 73 -5.64 -1.25 44.74
C ALA A 73 -5.10 -2.22 43.67
N GLU A 74 -4.41 -3.29 44.09
CA GLU A 74 -3.92 -4.36 43.22
C GLU A 74 -5.00 -5.47 43.01
N GLY A 75 -6.22 -5.25 43.49
CA GLY A 75 -7.32 -6.19 43.42
C GLY A 75 -7.18 -7.40 44.35
N LYS A 76 -6.25 -7.41 45.28
CA LYS A 76 -5.97 -8.54 46.15
C LYS A 76 -6.77 -8.49 47.44
N PHE A 77 -7.06 -9.67 48.01
CA PHE A 77 -7.69 -9.81 49.32
C PHE A 77 -7.10 -10.99 50.07
N THR A 78 -7.25 -10.97 51.40
CA THR A 78 -6.88 -12.06 52.30
C THR A 78 -7.90 -12.23 53.38
N VAL A 79 -8.39 -13.47 53.57
CA VAL A 79 -9.24 -13.90 54.67
C VAL A 79 -8.46 -14.88 55.52
N SER A 80 -8.04 -14.44 56.70
CA SER A 80 -7.26 -15.24 57.64
C SER A 80 -8.17 -15.95 58.65
N ASN A 81 -7.65 -16.99 59.26
CA ASN A 81 -8.34 -17.77 60.31
C ASN A 81 -9.69 -18.34 59.82
N VAL A 82 -9.71 -18.87 58.60
CA VAL A 82 -10.88 -19.58 58.07
C VAL A 82 -10.87 -21.00 58.59
N LYS A 83 -11.94 -21.44 59.23
CA LYS A 83 -12.07 -22.81 59.70
C LYS A 83 -11.97 -23.80 58.56
N VAL A 84 -11.36 -24.95 58.77
CA VAL A 84 -11.22 -26.02 57.77
C VAL A 84 -12.62 -26.46 57.28
N GLY A 85 -12.80 -26.57 55.96
CA GLY A 85 -14.05 -26.97 55.35
C GLY A 85 -14.20 -26.46 53.90
N GLU A 86 -15.32 -26.75 53.32
CA GLU A 86 -15.73 -26.29 51.99
C GLU A 86 -16.49 -24.98 52.08
N TYR A 87 -16.11 -24.03 51.28
CA TYR A 87 -16.67 -22.69 51.23
C TYR A 87 -17.05 -22.31 49.79
N SER A 88 -18.08 -21.49 49.68
CA SER A 88 -18.33 -20.70 48.46
C SER A 88 -18.00 -19.24 48.75
N PHE A 89 -17.02 -18.69 48.11
CA PHE A 89 -16.68 -17.26 48.18
C PHE A 89 -17.41 -16.51 47.08
N GLN A 90 -17.89 -15.31 47.40
CA GLN A 90 -18.59 -14.40 46.50
C GLN A 90 -17.85 -13.08 46.42
N ALA A 91 -17.55 -12.63 45.18
CA ALA A 91 -17.11 -11.27 44.92
C ALA A 91 -18.29 -10.42 44.42
N GLN A 92 -18.51 -9.26 45.09
CA GLN A 92 -19.60 -8.35 44.78
C GLN A 92 -19.11 -6.91 44.68
N LYS A 93 -19.49 -6.24 43.59
CA LYS A 93 -19.25 -4.82 43.35
C LYS A 93 -20.41 -4.20 42.59
N ASP A 94 -20.74 -2.95 42.93
CA ASP A 94 -21.81 -2.23 42.22
C ASP A 94 -21.45 -2.06 40.74
N GLY A 95 -22.41 -2.29 39.86
CA GLY A 95 -22.23 -2.28 38.42
C GLY A 95 -21.62 -3.55 37.81
N PHE A 96 -21.38 -4.60 38.63
CA PHE A 96 -20.86 -5.88 38.18
C PHE A 96 -21.76 -7.05 38.59
N VAL A 97 -21.74 -8.12 37.82
CA VAL A 97 -22.39 -9.37 38.15
C VAL A 97 -21.60 -10.08 39.25
N ALA A 98 -22.24 -10.38 40.39
CA ALA A 98 -21.61 -11.11 41.47
C ALA A 98 -21.16 -12.50 41.00
N LYS A 99 -19.92 -12.88 41.34
CA LYS A 99 -19.34 -14.18 40.97
C LYS A 99 -19.04 -15.02 42.20
N PHE A 100 -19.20 -16.33 42.07
CA PHE A 100 -18.99 -17.31 43.14
C PHE A 100 -17.88 -18.28 42.73
N GLU A 101 -16.99 -18.61 43.68
CA GLU A 101 -15.94 -19.61 43.51
C GLU A 101 -15.93 -20.55 44.75
N ALA A 102 -15.84 -21.84 44.50
CA ALA A 102 -15.75 -22.84 45.55
C ALA A 102 -14.30 -23.00 46.02
N VAL A 103 -14.07 -23.11 47.32
CA VAL A 103 -12.75 -23.22 47.94
C VAL A 103 -12.79 -24.25 49.04
N SER A 104 -11.84 -25.22 49.00
CA SER A 104 -11.53 -26.12 50.05
C SER A 104 -10.42 -25.54 50.92
N VAL A 105 -10.72 -25.29 52.19
CA VAL A 105 -9.75 -24.76 53.18
C VAL A 105 -9.19 -25.92 54.00
N THR A 106 -7.87 -26.05 54.01
CA THR A 106 -7.14 -27.07 54.76
C THR A 106 -6.29 -26.46 55.83
N VAL A 107 -5.91 -27.25 56.85
CA VAL A 107 -5.15 -26.81 58.03
C VAL A 107 -3.82 -26.20 57.63
N ASN A 108 -3.53 -25.01 58.18
CA ASN A 108 -2.24 -24.31 57.96
C ASN A 108 -1.86 -24.07 56.53
N ASN A 109 -2.85 -24.12 55.59
CA ASN A 109 -2.60 -23.90 54.17
C ASN A 109 -3.26 -22.61 53.67
N THR A 110 -2.72 -22.06 52.58
CA THR A 110 -3.34 -20.91 51.89
C THR A 110 -3.92 -21.41 50.56
N SER A 111 -5.26 -21.25 50.45
CA SER A 111 -5.95 -21.47 49.17
C SER A 111 -6.06 -20.17 48.41
N GLU A 112 -5.77 -20.20 47.09
CA GLU A 112 -5.83 -19.01 46.22
C GLU A 112 -6.98 -19.11 45.25
N ILE A 113 -7.73 -18.00 45.05
CA ILE A 113 -8.85 -17.89 44.11
C ILE A 113 -8.77 -16.60 43.30
N VAL A 114 -9.24 -16.66 42.05
CA VAL A 114 -9.35 -15.49 41.17
C VAL A 114 -10.81 -15.30 40.76
N PHE A 115 -11.26 -14.07 40.90
CA PHE A 115 -12.57 -13.66 40.40
C PHE A 115 -12.42 -12.78 39.18
N GLU A 116 -13.09 -13.13 38.10
CA GLU A 116 -13.24 -12.30 36.91
C GLU A 116 -14.67 -11.76 36.89
N LEU A 117 -14.88 -10.48 37.20
CA LEU A 117 -16.18 -9.86 37.25
C LEU A 117 -16.60 -9.26 35.91
N ASN A 118 -17.75 -9.66 35.41
CA ASN A 118 -18.38 -9.05 34.25
C ASN A 118 -19.23 -7.86 34.67
N LYS A 119 -19.26 -6.77 33.88
CA LYS A 119 -20.20 -5.67 34.07
C LYS A 119 -21.63 -6.18 34.08
N ALA A 120 -22.44 -5.62 34.94
CA ALA A 120 -23.90 -5.90 34.97
C ALA A 120 -24.53 -5.16 33.78
N THR A 121 -25.02 -5.91 32.78
CA THR A 121 -25.56 -5.36 31.54
C THR A 121 -27.03 -4.93 31.66
N ALA A 122 -27.72 -5.33 32.72
CA ALA A 122 -29.17 -5.09 32.89
C ALA A 122 -29.60 -3.59 32.90
N ASN A 123 -28.65 -2.67 33.19
CA ASN A 123 -28.88 -1.23 33.19
C ASN A 123 -27.99 -0.46 32.23
N ASN A 124 -27.22 -1.17 31.40
CA ASN A 124 -26.31 -0.52 30.42
C ASN A 124 -27.12 0.13 29.29
N LYS A 125 -26.88 1.39 29.03
CA LYS A 125 -27.54 2.16 27.97
C LYS A 125 -26.64 2.18 26.70
N PRO A 126 -27.27 2.14 25.52
CA PRO A 126 -26.51 2.23 24.29
C PRO A 126 -25.85 3.60 24.16
N PRO A 127 -24.69 3.66 23.40
CA PRO A 127 -24.05 4.92 23.07
C PRO A 127 -24.96 5.83 22.24
N THR A 128 -24.66 7.13 22.27
CA THR A 128 -25.36 8.10 21.42
C THR A 128 -25.06 7.85 19.95
N ILE A 129 -26.01 8.18 19.07
CA ILE A 129 -25.82 8.15 17.61
C ILE A 129 -24.58 9.00 17.25
N PRO A 130 -23.58 8.46 16.50
CA PRO A 130 -22.44 9.25 16.08
C PRO A 130 -22.87 10.43 15.22
N VAL A 131 -22.38 11.63 15.56
CA VAL A 131 -22.57 12.84 14.75
C VAL A 131 -21.30 13.07 13.95
N LEU A 132 -21.42 13.02 12.63
CA LEU A 132 -20.29 13.24 11.71
C LEU A 132 -19.95 14.72 11.64
N VAL A 133 -18.66 15.09 11.80
CA VAL A 133 -18.20 16.47 11.93
C VAL A 133 -17.43 16.94 10.69
N SER A 134 -16.46 16.16 10.25
CA SER A 134 -15.62 16.51 9.10
C SER A 134 -15.30 15.26 8.28
N PRO A 135 -15.34 15.34 6.94
CA PRO A 135 -15.82 16.47 6.12
C PRO A 135 -17.31 16.75 6.31
N VAL A 136 -17.70 18.02 6.12
CA VAL A 136 -19.11 18.41 6.14
C VAL A 136 -19.86 17.70 5.02
N ASP A 137 -21.09 17.28 5.27
CA ASP A 137 -21.91 16.56 4.28
C ASP A 137 -22.04 17.33 2.95
N ASN A 138 -21.84 16.59 1.84
CA ASN A 138 -21.80 17.09 0.47
C ASN A 138 -20.72 18.16 0.20
N SER A 139 -19.69 18.27 1.03
CA SER A 139 -18.54 19.14 0.75
C SER A 139 -17.79 18.68 -0.50
N THR A 140 -17.23 19.63 -1.23
CA THR A 140 -16.50 19.42 -2.48
C THR A 140 -15.05 19.88 -2.37
N ALA A 141 -14.23 19.51 -3.36
CA ALA A 141 -12.82 19.92 -3.46
C ALA A 141 -11.97 19.55 -2.21
N GLN A 142 -12.32 18.47 -1.54
CA GLN A 142 -11.56 17.99 -0.41
C GLN A 142 -10.20 17.43 -0.83
N ALA A 143 -9.20 17.52 0.05
CA ALA A 143 -7.89 16.94 -0.21
C ALA A 143 -7.97 15.42 -0.36
N VAL A 144 -7.07 14.83 -1.16
CA VAL A 144 -6.95 13.36 -1.31
C VAL A 144 -6.33 12.65 -0.09
N SER A 145 -5.95 13.44 0.91
CA SER A 145 -5.61 12.97 2.26
C SER A 145 -6.30 13.90 3.24
N LEU A 146 -7.16 13.35 4.11
CA LEU A 146 -7.98 14.12 5.05
C LEU A 146 -8.36 13.27 6.26
N ASP A 147 -8.86 13.94 7.29
CA ASP A 147 -9.36 13.30 8.48
C ASP A 147 -10.89 13.23 8.46
N LEU A 148 -11.44 12.03 8.65
CA LEU A 148 -12.82 11.85 9.06
C LEU A 148 -12.88 12.07 10.58
N THR A 149 -13.81 12.90 11.04
CA THR A 149 -14.03 13.13 12.47
C THR A 149 -15.50 13.06 12.84
N TRP A 150 -15.77 12.58 14.04
CA TRP A 150 -17.13 12.44 14.57
C TRP A 150 -17.16 12.64 16.07
N THR A 151 -18.36 12.74 16.64
CA THR A 151 -18.59 12.74 18.08
C THR A 151 -19.56 11.63 18.45
N ALA A 152 -19.35 11.01 19.58
CA ALA A 152 -20.28 10.11 20.25
C ALA A 152 -19.93 10.06 21.74
N THR A 153 -20.89 9.79 22.57
CA THR A 153 -20.74 9.63 24.03
C THR A 153 -21.51 8.40 24.48
N ASP A 154 -21.10 7.87 25.61
CA ASP A 154 -21.81 6.80 26.29
C ASP A 154 -22.40 7.34 27.59
N PRO A 155 -23.71 7.09 27.89
CA PRO A 155 -24.34 7.56 29.14
C PRO A 155 -23.75 6.94 30.39
N ASP A 156 -23.20 5.75 30.29
CA ASP A 156 -22.61 4.99 31.40
C ASP A 156 -21.07 5.08 31.42
N ASN A 157 -20.51 5.93 30.54
CA ASN A 157 -19.09 6.15 30.34
C ASN A 157 -18.30 4.89 29.95
N ASP A 158 -18.92 4.00 29.19
CA ASP A 158 -18.25 2.84 28.64
C ASP A 158 -17.23 3.20 27.58
N VAL A 159 -16.21 2.33 27.42
CA VAL A 159 -15.20 2.50 26.39
C VAL A 159 -15.82 2.21 25.03
N LEU A 160 -15.84 3.24 24.18
CA LEU A 160 -16.39 3.13 22.85
C LEU A 160 -15.36 2.61 21.84
N THR A 161 -15.82 1.76 20.94
CA THR A 161 -15.11 1.36 19.72
C THR A 161 -15.90 1.77 18.49
N PHE A 162 -15.20 2.11 17.42
CA PHE A 162 -15.82 2.60 16.20
C PHE A 162 -15.43 1.74 15.01
N LYS A 163 -16.36 1.61 14.07
CA LYS A 163 -16.14 1.06 12.73
C LYS A 163 -16.56 2.10 11.70
N VAL A 164 -15.68 2.39 10.74
CA VAL A 164 -15.96 3.32 9.64
C VAL A 164 -16.11 2.53 8.35
N THR A 165 -17.19 2.72 7.64
CA THR A 165 -17.42 2.20 6.30
C THR A 165 -17.30 3.33 5.29
N LEU A 166 -16.40 3.16 4.30
CA LEU A 166 -16.15 4.11 3.21
C LEU A 166 -16.49 3.45 1.87
N ARG A 167 -17.19 4.18 1.01
CA ARG A 167 -17.54 3.79 -0.38
C ARG A 167 -17.24 4.94 -1.30
N ASN A 168 -17.09 4.66 -2.60
CA ASN A 168 -16.96 5.71 -3.62
C ASN A 168 -17.93 5.43 -4.78
N ASP A 169 -18.14 6.41 -5.65
CA ASP A 169 -19.04 6.33 -6.81
C ASP A 169 -18.34 5.84 -8.08
N SER A 170 -17.01 5.65 -8.07
CA SER A 170 -16.23 5.25 -9.23
C SER A 170 -16.09 3.73 -9.38
N ASN A 171 -16.29 2.98 -8.31
CA ASN A 171 -16.20 1.52 -8.29
C ASN A 171 -17.10 0.91 -7.19
N SER A 172 -17.16 -0.42 -7.11
CA SER A 172 -17.95 -1.15 -6.10
C SER A 172 -17.16 -1.44 -4.82
N GLU A 173 -15.99 -0.86 -4.63
CA GLU A 173 -15.14 -1.12 -3.46
C GLU A 173 -15.75 -0.54 -2.18
N ILE A 174 -15.79 -1.36 -1.15
CA ILE A 174 -16.17 -0.97 0.21
C ILE A 174 -14.96 -1.16 1.10
N LYS A 175 -14.47 -0.07 1.70
CA LYS A 175 -13.40 -0.12 2.69
C LYS A 175 -14.03 -0.05 4.08
N VAL A 176 -13.62 -0.98 4.93
CA VAL A 176 -14.04 -1.03 6.33
C VAL A 176 -12.82 -0.89 7.23
N TYR A 177 -12.91 0.02 8.19
CA TYR A 177 -11.89 0.29 9.19
C TYR A 177 -12.49 -0.04 10.55
N ASP A 178 -11.99 -1.08 11.20
CA ASP A 178 -12.52 -1.61 12.46
C ASP A 178 -11.65 -1.25 13.66
N ALA A 179 -12.18 -1.49 14.85
CA ALA A 179 -11.50 -1.38 16.14
C ALA A 179 -10.87 -0.01 16.42
N ILE A 180 -11.44 1.07 15.85
CA ILE A 180 -10.96 2.43 16.06
C ILE A 180 -11.35 2.87 17.46
N LYS A 181 -10.41 3.39 18.25
CA LYS A 181 -10.64 3.91 19.61
C LYS A 181 -10.78 5.42 19.66
N GLU A 182 -10.21 6.11 18.70
CA GLU A 182 -10.29 7.55 18.57
C GLU A 182 -11.53 7.97 17.77
N LYS A 183 -12.00 9.20 17.96
CA LYS A 183 -13.13 9.79 17.20
C LYS A 183 -12.64 10.43 15.91
N LYS A 184 -11.65 9.78 15.27
CA LYS A 184 -10.93 10.26 14.10
C LYS A 184 -10.37 9.09 13.30
N LEU A 185 -10.39 9.21 11.96
CA LEU A 185 -9.73 8.33 11.02
C LEU A 185 -9.04 9.15 9.93
N THR A 186 -7.73 9.02 9.77
CA THR A 186 -7.01 9.65 8.67
C THR A 186 -7.10 8.78 7.42
N LEU A 187 -7.64 9.32 6.34
CA LEU A 187 -7.66 8.72 5.00
C LEU A 187 -6.50 9.28 4.19
N THR A 188 -5.85 8.40 3.42
CA THR A 188 -4.77 8.78 2.49
C THR A 188 -5.00 8.14 1.13
N ASN A 189 -4.41 8.73 0.08
CA ASN A 189 -4.47 8.20 -1.29
C ASN A 189 -5.90 8.02 -1.83
N LEU A 190 -6.79 8.96 -1.50
CA LEU A 190 -8.11 9.03 -2.13
C LEU A 190 -7.97 9.36 -3.61
N ILE A 191 -8.89 8.86 -4.43
CA ILE A 191 -8.93 9.13 -5.86
C ILE A 191 -9.39 10.57 -6.08
N TYR A 192 -8.74 11.29 -6.97
CA TYR A 192 -9.13 12.64 -7.37
C TYR A 192 -10.50 12.66 -8.07
N GLY A 193 -11.25 13.75 -7.93
CA GLY A 193 -12.53 13.97 -8.62
C GLY A 193 -13.62 12.95 -8.28
N THR A 194 -13.50 12.27 -7.15
CA THR A 194 -14.35 11.13 -6.77
C THR A 194 -15.24 11.51 -5.59
N LYS A 195 -16.50 11.12 -5.65
CA LYS A 195 -17.44 11.27 -4.54
C LYS A 195 -17.37 10.06 -3.63
N TYR A 196 -17.15 10.31 -2.34
CA TYR A 196 -17.11 9.30 -1.28
C TYR A 196 -18.33 9.41 -0.38
N TYR A 197 -18.76 8.26 0.15
CA TYR A 197 -19.82 8.12 1.14
C TYR A 197 -19.25 7.40 2.35
N TRP A 198 -19.51 7.91 3.54
CA TRP A 198 -18.99 7.31 4.75
C TRP A 198 -20.01 7.27 5.87
N GLN A 199 -19.87 6.30 6.76
CA GLN A 199 -20.75 6.05 7.89
C GLN A 199 -19.93 5.52 9.05
N VAL A 200 -20.30 5.90 10.28
CA VAL A 200 -19.66 5.44 11.52
C VAL A 200 -20.66 4.58 12.29
N GLU A 201 -20.18 3.44 12.73
CA GLU A 201 -20.85 2.55 13.68
C GLU A 201 -20.10 2.64 15.01
N VAL A 202 -20.81 2.80 16.13
CA VAL A 202 -20.27 2.85 17.49
C VAL A 202 -20.77 1.68 18.31
N SER A 203 -19.90 1.10 19.12
CA SER A 203 -20.21 0.00 20.04
C SER A 203 -19.61 0.28 21.41
N ASP A 204 -20.38 -0.01 22.48
CA ASP A 204 -19.94 -0.08 23.87
C ASP A 204 -19.50 -1.50 24.28
N GLY A 205 -19.57 -2.47 23.36
CA GLY A 205 -19.25 -3.88 23.61
C GLY A 205 -20.36 -4.66 24.33
N VAL A 206 -21.47 -4.02 24.67
CA VAL A 206 -22.61 -4.62 25.46
C VAL A 206 -23.89 -4.55 24.67
N ASN A 207 -24.28 -3.36 24.22
CA ASN A 207 -25.50 -3.13 23.47
C ASN A 207 -25.31 -3.36 21.96
N THR A 208 -26.41 -3.44 21.24
CA THR A 208 -26.39 -3.40 19.79
C THR A 208 -25.75 -2.10 19.33
N SER A 209 -24.78 -2.20 18.40
CA SER A 209 -24.07 -1.05 17.86
C SER A 209 -25.01 -0.05 17.19
N VAL A 210 -24.64 1.23 17.23
CA VAL A 210 -25.46 2.35 16.75
C VAL A 210 -24.78 2.98 15.53
N LEU A 211 -25.56 3.19 14.46
CA LEU A 211 -25.08 3.77 13.20
C LEU A 211 -25.35 5.28 13.14
N SER A 212 -24.41 6.02 12.57
CA SER A 212 -24.63 7.39 12.13
C SER A 212 -25.53 7.47 10.89
N THR A 213 -25.94 8.66 10.49
CA THR A 213 -26.35 8.94 9.12
C THR A 213 -25.19 8.70 8.16
N VAL A 214 -25.47 8.52 6.85
CA VAL A 214 -24.45 8.52 5.81
C VAL A 214 -24.15 9.95 5.43
N SER A 215 -22.87 10.32 5.36
CA SER A 215 -22.39 11.61 4.85
C SER A 215 -21.56 11.40 3.58
N ALA A 216 -21.50 12.42 2.73
CA ALA A 216 -20.75 12.39 1.49
C ALA A 216 -19.77 13.56 1.40
N PHE A 217 -18.67 13.36 0.65
CA PHE A 217 -17.77 14.43 0.23
C PHE A 217 -17.18 14.10 -1.14
N SER A 218 -16.70 15.10 -1.88
CA SER A 218 -15.99 14.88 -3.13
C SER A 218 -14.58 15.44 -3.02
N THR A 219 -13.59 14.66 -3.51
CA THR A 219 -12.21 15.12 -3.61
C THR A 219 -12.05 16.17 -4.70
N MET A 220 -10.99 16.96 -4.62
CA MET A 220 -10.62 17.92 -5.66
C MET A 220 -10.33 17.21 -6.98
N ALA A 221 -10.57 17.89 -8.11
CA ALA A 221 -10.17 17.40 -9.43
C ALA A 221 -8.64 17.24 -9.49
N PHE A 222 -8.17 16.29 -10.33
CA PHE A 222 -6.73 16.14 -10.57
C PHE A 222 -6.18 17.45 -11.15
N PRO A 223 -5.04 17.97 -10.64
CA PRO A 223 -4.46 19.21 -11.13
C PRO A 223 -4.12 19.16 -12.61
N ASN A 224 -4.24 20.29 -13.30
CA ASN A 224 -3.79 20.39 -14.68
C ASN A 224 -2.27 20.37 -14.72
N ALA A 225 -1.71 19.19 -14.93
CA ALA A 225 -0.28 18.93 -14.95
C ALA A 225 0.14 18.62 -16.38
N ARG A 226 0.97 19.46 -16.98
CA ARG A 226 1.35 19.38 -18.42
C ARG A 226 2.67 18.67 -18.69
N TYR A 227 3.55 18.57 -17.69
CA TYR A 227 4.85 17.91 -17.84
C TYR A 227 4.77 16.45 -17.43
N LEU A 228 5.35 15.58 -18.23
CA LEU A 228 5.55 14.17 -17.92
C LEU A 228 7.05 13.86 -17.87
N PHE A 229 7.47 12.99 -16.99
CA PHE A 229 8.85 12.53 -16.89
C PHE A 229 8.96 11.25 -16.06
N VAL A 230 10.13 10.65 -16.09
CA VAL A 230 10.49 9.46 -15.33
C VAL A 230 11.45 9.85 -14.21
N LYS A 231 11.23 9.29 -13.01
CA LYS A 231 12.16 9.36 -11.87
C LYS A 231 12.49 7.95 -11.41
N THR A 232 13.68 7.77 -10.85
CA THR A 232 14.04 6.53 -10.16
C THR A 232 13.54 6.59 -8.72
N VAL A 233 12.70 5.63 -8.33
CA VAL A 233 12.17 5.46 -6.96
C VAL A 233 12.32 3.99 -6.60
N ASN A 234 13.00 3.67 -5.51
CA ASN A 234 13.28 2.30 -5.09
C ASN A 234 13.90 1.45 -6.23
N ASP A 235 14.89 2.01 -6.92
CA ASP A 235 15.61 1.42 -8.07
C ASP A 235 14.76 1.13 -9.31
N ASN A 236 13.50 1.54 -9.33
CA ASN A 236 12.61 1.42 -10.47
C ASN A 236 12.32 2.78 -11.11
N ASN A 237 12.14 2.76 -12.43
CA ASN A 237 11.68 3.91 -13.19
C ASN A 237 10.18 4.11 -12.99
N VAL A 238 9.78 5.27 -12.48
CA VAL A 238 8.40 5.62 -12.11
C VAL A 238 7.98 6.87 -12.87
N ILE A 239 6.78 6.87 -13.42
CA ILE A 239 6.23 8.01 -14.17
C ILE A 239 5.64 9.02 -13.20
N PHE A 240 5.99 10.27 -13.40
CA PHE A 240 5.48 11.45 -12.70
C PHE A 240 4.91 12.45 -13.69
N THR A 241 4.03 13.29 -13.21
CA THR A 241 3.59 14.52 -13.87
C THR A 241 3.82 15.72 -12.99
N ALA A 242 3.92 16.92 -13.57
CA ALA A 242 4.06 18.15 -12.83
C ALA A 242 3.21 19.29 -13.42
N ASP A 243 2.73 20.17 -12.54
CA ASP A 243 2.08 21.42 -12.93
C ASP A 243 3.10 22.54 -13.21
N ASP A 244 2.61 23.70 -13.67
CA ASP A 244 3.45 24.86 -13.96
C ASP A 244 4.09 25.50 -12.71
N ALA A 245 3.59 25.19 -11.51
CA ALA A 245 4.19 25.58 -10.25
C ALA A 245 5.33 24.65 -9.81
N GLY A 246 5.59 23.56 -10.57
CA GLY A 246 6.63 22.58 -10.29
C GLY A 246 6.23 21.50 -9.27
N LYS A 247 4.95 21.46 -8.84
CA LYS A 247 4.46 20.39 -7.96
C LYS A 247 4.33 19.11 -8.73
N GLN A 248 4.92 18.04 -8.19
CA GLN A 248 5.03 16.73 -8.84
C GLN A 248 4.03 15.74 -8.25
N TYR A 249 3.46 14.90 -9.12
CA TYR A 249 2.49 13.86 -8.77
C TYR A 249 2.94 12.53 -9.37
N GLN A 250 3.03 11.50 -8.54
CA GLN A 250 3.36 10.16 -8.99
C GLN A 250 2.14 9.52 -9.67
N LEU A 251 2.35 8.94 -10.87
CA LEU A 251 1.29 8.31 -11.66
C LEU A 251 1.35 6.78 -11.64
N THR A 252 2.55 6.19 -11.53
CA THR A 252 2.71 4.73 -11.49
C THR A 252 3.33 4.29 -10.17
N SER A 253 3.09 3.03 -9.78
CA SER A 253 3.75 2.41 -8.63
C SER A 253 5.27 2.30 -8.83
N SER A 254 6.00 2.00 -7.76
CA SER A 254 7.46 1.75 -7.80
C SER A 254 7.81 0.26 -7.73
N ASP A 255 6.88 -0.63 -8.02
CA ASP A 255 7.08 -2.09 -8.02
C ASP A 255 7.64 -2.65 -9.33
N LYS A 256 7.61 -1.84 -10.39
CA LYS A 256 8.04 -2.18 -11.75
C LYS A 256 8.72 -0.99 -12.41
N ASN A 257 9.35 -1.26 -13.55
CA ASN A 257 9.91 -0.20 -14.39
C ASN A 257 8.91 0.28 -15.45
N TYR A 258 8.85 1.60 -15.61
CA TYR A 258 8.00 2.30 -16.57
C TYR A 258 8.82 3.37 -17.31
N TRP A 259 8.65 3.47 -18.64
CA TRP A 259 9.43 4.37 -19.47
C TRP A 259 8.57 5.15 -20.44
N ARG A 260 9.15 6.27 -20.94
CA ARG A 260 8.68 7.05 -22.08
C ARG A 260 7.20 7.38 -22.04
N PRO A 261 6.72 8.07 -20.97
CA PRO A 261 5.35 8.54 -20.95
C PRO A 261 5.12 9.48 -22.15
N ARG A 262 3.93 9.36 -22.77
CA ARG A 262 3.47 10.21 -23.88
C ARG A 262 2.03 10.55 -23.65
N ARG A 263 1.75 11.85 -23.56
CA ARG A 263 0.39 12.35 -23.40
C ARG A 263 -0.32 12.45 -24.76
N ASN A 264 -1.62 12.24 -24.78
CA ASN A 264 -2.48 12.54 -25.92
C ASN A 264 -3.78 13.15 -25.40
N ASN A 265 -3.99 14.43 -25.69
CA ASN A 265 -5.14 15.19 -25.20
C ASN A 265 -6.43 14.81 -25.95
N GLN A 266 -6.37 14.31 -27.19
CA GLN A 266 -7.56 13.83 -27.90
C GLN A 266 -8.09 12.52 -27.28
N ALA A 267 -7.19 11.61 -26.96
CA ALA A 267 -7.54 10.36 -26.26
C ALA A 267 -7.80 10.55 -24.76
N GLN A 268 -7.45 11.68 -24.16
CA GLN A 268 -7.49 11.94 -22.72
C GLN A 268 -6.71 10.87 -21.92
N LYS A 269 -5.56 10.45 -22.44
CA LYS A 269 -4.73 9.37 -21.91
C LYS A 269 -3.24 9.70 -21.94
N ILE A 270 -2.51 9.00 -21.10
CA ILE A 270 -1.05 8.86 -21.14
C ILE A 270 -0.74 7.43 -21.57
N ALA A 271 0.08 7.26 -22.60
CA ALA A 271 0.65 5.98 -22.97
C ALA A 271 2.06 5.86 -22.38
N PHE A 272 2.53 4.63 -22.16
CA PHE A 272 3.87 4.37 -21.61
C PHE A 272 4.29 2.92 -21.85
N ILE A 273 5.58 2.66 -21.77
CA ILE A 273 6.15 1.30 -21.76
C ILE A 273 6.30 0.85 -20.31
N GLY A 274 5.96 -0.39 -20.01
CA GLY A 274 6.13 -0.99 -18.69
C GLY A 274 6.59 -2.43 -18.75
N THR A 275 7.34 -2.88 -17.73
CA THR A 275 7.76 -4.28 -17.61
C THR A 275 6.58 -5.19 -17.25
N ASN A 276 6.57 -6.39 -17.83
CA ASN A 276 5.67 -7.48 -17.53
C ASN A 276 6.47 -8.78 -17.53
N GLY A 277 6.98 -9.17 -16.35
CA GLY A 277 7.98 -10.22 -16.27
C GLY A 277 9.27 -9.82 -17.00
N SER A 278 9.69 -10.63 -17.97
CA SER A 278 10.88 -10.36 -18.80
C SER A 278 10.60 -9.57 -20.09
N GLN A 279 9.36 -9.15 -20.31
CA GLN A 279 8.94 -8.46 -21.53
C GLN A 279 8.57 -7.00 -21.23
N ASN A 280 8.60 -6.18 -22.28
CA ASN A 280 8.10 -4.82 -22.25
C ASN A 280 6.82 -4.72 -23.06
N ASP A 281 5.80 -4.14 -22.48
CA ASP A 281 4.50 -3.95 -23.09
C ASP A 281 4.12 -2.47 -23.13
N LEU A 282 3.23 -2.12 -24.07
CA LEU A 282 2.61 -0.81 -24.13
C LEU A 282 1.38 -0.78 -23.22
N TYR A 283 1.25 0.30 -22.48
CA TYR A 283 0.14 0.58 -21.56
C TYR A 283 -0.44 1.95 -21.81
N THR A 284 -1.68 2.15 -21.38
CA THR A 284 -2.31 3.47 -21.25
C THR A 284 -2.85 3.66 -19.83
N MET A 285 -3.00 4.92 -19.41
CA MET A 285 -3.66 5.33 -18.16
C MET A 285 -4.37 6.66 -18.33
N ASN A 286 -5.24 7.00 -17.39
CA ASN A 286 -5.79 8.35 -17.26
C ASN A 286 -4.72 9.37 -16.85
N PHE A 287 -4.99 10.66 -16.96
CA PHE A 287 -4.04 11.72 -16.58
C PHE A 287 -3.68 11.72 -15.09
N ASP A 288 -4.53 11.17 -14.25
CA ASP A 288 -4.34 11.01 -12.81
C ASP A 288 -3.64 9.69 -12.39
N GLY A 289 -3.20 8.88 -13.36
CA GLY A 289 -2.56 7.58 -13.12
C GLY A 289 -3.53 6.42 -12.94
N THR A 290 -4.84 6.66 -12.92
CA THR A 290 -5.85 5.60 -12.79
C THR A 290 -6.12 4.90 -14.13
N GLY A 291 -6.84 3.77 -14.11
CA GLY A 291 -7.29 3.09 -15.32
C GLY A 291 -6.16 2.52 -16.17
N ILE A 292 -5.08 2.05 -15.56
CA ILE A 292 -3.96 1.40 -16.28
C ILE A 292 -4.48 0.21 -17.07
N LYS A 293 -4.25 0.24 -18.38
CA LYS A 293 -4.64 -0.82 -19.32
C LYS A 293 -3.45 -1.25 -20.17
N LYS A 294 -3.19 -2.55 -20.23
CA LYS A 294 -2.22 -3.15 -21.14
C LYS A 294 -2.79 -3.17 -22.56
N ILE A 295 -2.00 -2.74 -23.55
CA ILE A 295 -2.40 -2.65 -24.96
C ILE A 295 -1.82 -3.80 -25.77
N THR A 296 -0.52 -4.07 -25.67
CA THR A 296 0.13 -5.17 -26.39
C THR A 296 -0.11 -6.51 -25.71
N SER A 297 -0.28 -7.57 -26.48
CA SER A 297 -0.47 -8.93 -25.97
C SER A 297 0.31 -9.98 -26.76
N ALA A 298 0.10 -10.06 -28.07
CA ALA A 298 0.70 -11.10 -28.91
C ALA A 298 2.17 -10.77 -29.31
N VAL A 299 2.48 -9.50 -29.50
CA VAL A 299 3.82 -9.04 -29.87
C VAL A 299 4.23 -7.95 -28.88
N PRO A 300 5.25 -8.19 -28.03
CA PRO A 300 5.74 -7.19 -27.08
C PRO A 300 6.59 -6.14 -27.78
N ILE A 301 6.92 -5.05 -27.07
CA ILE A 301 7.94 -4.09 -27.50
C ILE A 301 9.31 -4.71 -27.24
N ALA A 302 10.17 -4.73 -28.27
CA ALA A 302 11.51 -5.31 -28.16
C ALA A 302 12.50 -4.63 -29.09
N GLY A 303 13.76 -4.55 -28.66
CA GLY A 303 14.88 -3.98 -29.40
C GLY A 303 16.18 -4.23 -28.70
N PHE A 304 17.22 -3.45 -29.00
CA PHE A 304 18.55 -3.65 -28.45
C PHE A 304 18.68 -3.32 -26.96
N ASN A 305 17.90 -2.35 -26.47
CA ASN A 305 17.93 -1.93 -25.07
C ASN A 305 16.59 -1.27 -24.71
N SER A 306 15.96 -1.74 -23.63
CA SER A 306 14.61 -1.32 -23.19
C SER A 306 14.51 0.19 -22.88
N GLU A 307 15.57 0.83 -22.39
CA GLU A 307 15.57 2.27 -22.08
C GLU A 307 15.57 3.15 -23.33
N TYR A 308 16.04 2.60 -24.47
CA TYR A 308 16.22 3.35 -25.71
C TYR A 308 15.22 2.96 -26.80
N ILE A 309 14.18 2.23 -26.45
CA ILE A 309 13.08 1.92 -27.38
C ILE A 309 11.98 2.96 -27.19
N GLY A 310 11.49 3.50 -28.33
CA GLY A 310 10.37 4.42 -28.36
C GLY A 310 9.21 3.86 -29.15
N TYR A 311 8.06 4.42 -28.93
CA TYR A 311 6.82 4.18 -29.68
C TYR A 311 6.19 5.53 -30.06
N SER A 312 5.22 5.52 -30.94
CA SER A 312 4.50 6.72 -31.31
C SER A 312 2.97 6.49 -31.25
N TRP A 313 2.28 7.55 -30.96
CA TRP A 313 0.81 7.61 -30.95
C TRP A 313 0.34 8.50 -32.11
N ASN A 314 -0.70 8.12 -32.84
CA ASN A 314 -1.25 9.02 -33.85
C ASN A 314 -1.96 10.22 -33.16
N ALA A 315 -2.17 11.31 -33.90
CA ALA A 315 -2.73 12.54 -33.36
C ALA A 315 -4.10 12.33 -32.69
N SER A 316 -4.95 11.46 -33.24
CA SER A 316 -6.27 11.16 -32.65
C SER A 316 -6.21 10.27 -31.40
N GLY A 317 -5.08 9.66 -31.11
CA GLY A 317 -4.93 8.70 -30.00
C GLY A 317 -5.62 7.36 -30.23
N SER A 318 -6.01 7.04 -31.46
CA SER A 318 -6.71 5.81 -31.79
C SER A 318 -5.79 4.63 -32.07
N GLU A 319 -4.54 4.87 -32.47
CA GLU A 319 -3.59 3.84 -32.89
C GLU A 319 -2.16 4.15 -32.42
N PHE A 320 -1.38 3.09 -32.19
CA PHE A 320 0.04 3.13 -31.88
C PHE A 320 0.90 2.51 -32.96
N LEU A 321 2.10 3.04 -33.13
CA LEU A 321 3.22 2.39 -33.79
C LEU A 321 4.26 1.99 -32.74
N TYR A 322 4.77 0.77 -32.82
CA TYR A 322 5.80 0.29 -31.92
C TYR A 322 6.72 -0.75 -32.56
N PRO A 323 8.00 -0.83 -32.17
CA PRO A 323 8.94 -1.77 -32.73
C PRO A 323 8.93 -3.11 -31.99
N ASN A 324 9.24 -4.16 -32.76
CA ASN A 324 9.71 -5.43 -32.26
C ASN A 324 10.90 -5.86 -33.11
N PHE A 325 12.11 -5.59 -32.65
CA PHE A 325 13.37 -5.73 -33.37
C PHE A 325 13.36 -5.02 -34.76
N ASP A 326 13.44 -5.77 -35.82
CA ASP A 326 13.47 -5.26 -37.20
C ASP A 326 12.10 -4.93 -37.79
N LYS A 327 11.03 -5.11 -37.01
CA LYS A 327 9.63 -4.94 -37.45
C LYS A 327 8.96 -3.80 -36.75
N LEU A 328 8.17 -3.04 -37.50
CA LEU A 328 7.26 -2.02 -36.97
C LEU A 328 5.83 -2.56 -37.02
N TYR A 329 5.16 -2.51 -35.87
CA TYR A 329 3.76 -2.91 -35.73
C TYR A 329 2.87 -1.70 -35.48
N LYS A 330 1.62 -1.84 -35.92
CA LYS A 330 0.53 -0.93 -35.63
C LYS A 330 -0.54 -1.68 -34.84
N ILE A 331 -1.11 -1.04 -33.83
CA ILE A 331 -2.17 -1.60 -32.98
C ILE A 331 -3.15 -0.49 -32.57
N SER A 332 -4.42 -0.81 -32.49
CA SER A 332 -5.45 0.11 -31.98
C SER A 332 -5.26 0.37 -30.47
N SER A 333 -5.71 1.53 -29.98
CA SER A 333 -5.60 1.91 -28.57
C SER A 333 -6.43 1.03 -27.62
N ASP A 334 -7.33 0.22 -28.15
CA ASP A 334 -8.04 -0.82 -27.39
C ASP A 334 -7.30 -2.16 -27.32
N GLY A 335 -6.20 -2.32 -28.05
CA GLY A 335 -5.39 -3.54 -28.13
C GLY A 335 -5.76 -4.48 -29.29
N SER A 336 -6.72 -4.08 -30.14
CA SER A 336 -7.15 -4.83 -31.34
C SER A 336 -6.36 -4.43 -32.59
N GLY A 337 -6.60 -5.10 -33.70
CA GLY A 337 -6.14 -4.69 -35.03
C GLY A 337 -4.61 -4.74 -35.22
N LEU A 338 -3.89 -5.62 -34.53
CA LEU A 338 -2.43 -5.76 -34.66
C LEU A 338 -2.05 -6.10 -36.09
N THR A 339 -1.20 -5.25 -36.69
CA THR A 339 -0.68 -5.45 -38.04
C THR A 339 0.82 -5.08 -38.13
N LYS A 340 1.59 -5.83 -38.92
CA LYS A 340 2.95 -5.44 -39.26
C LYS A 340 2.91 -4.43 -40.43
N VAL A 341 3.42 -3.22 -40.22
CA VAL A 341 3.38 -2.14 -41.22
C VAL A 341 4.68 -1.96 -41.99
N PHE A 342 5.83 -2.34 -41.37
CA PHE A 342 7.12 -2.23 -41.99
C PHE A 342 8.09 -3.29 -41.44
N GLN A 343 9.11 -3.60 -42.20
CA GLN A 343 10.29 -4.37 -41.78
C GLN A 343 11.51 -3.82 -42.44
N THR A 344 12.62 -3.64 -41.69
CA THR A 344 13.88 -3.13 -42.27
C THR A 344 14.47 -4.13 -43.25
N PRO A 345 14.91 -3.67 -44.44
CA PRO A 345 15.42 -4.57 -45.50
C PRO A 345 16.74 -5.23 -45.12
N ASN A 346 17.52 -4.62 -44.23
CA ASN A 346 18.86 -5.03 -43.80
C ASN A 346 18.90 -5.69 -42.42
N GLY A 347 17.75 -5.94 -41.81
CA GLY A 347 17.65 -6.58 -40.48
C GLY A 347 18.09 -5.68 -39.31
N LYS A 348 18.38 -4.39 -39.51
CA LYS A 348 18.64 -3.45 -38.44
C LYS A 348 17.41 -3.32 -37.54
N PHE A 349 17.61 -3.22 -36.23
CA PHE A 349 16.54 -3.05 -35.27
C PHE A 349 15.96 -1.65 -35.33
N ILE A 350 14.63 -1.53 -35.34
CA ILE A 350 13.94 -0.27 -35.15
C ILE A 350 13.93 0.02 -33.64
N SER A 351 14.53 1.13 -33.24
CA SER A 351 14.56 1.52 -31.83
C SER A 351 13.58 2.61 -31.49
N GLU A 352 13.35 3.55 -32.42
CA GLU A 352 12.40 4.61 -32.24
C GLU A 352 11.59 4.80 -33.51
N CYS A 353 10.33 5.16 -33.34
CA CYS A 353 9.47 5.62 -34.41
C CYS A 353 8.69 6.85 -33.97
N ASP A 354 8.37 7.71 -34.91
CA ASP A 354 7.42 8.80 -34.66
C ASP A 354 6.50 8.99 -35.87
N TRP A 355 5.26 9.36 -35.60
CA TRP A 355 4.20 9.53 -36.59
C TRP A 355 3.93 11.01 -36.80
N SER A 356 3.94 11.47 -38.04
CA SER A 356 3.56 12.85 -38.32
C SER A 356 2.09 13.11 -37.93
N ALA A 357 1.77 14.31 -37.47
CA ALA A 357 0.45 14.66 -36.98
C ALA A 357 -0.65 14.48 -38.05
N ASP A 358 -0.32 14.68 -39.34
CA ASP A 358 -1.19 14.47 -40.47
C ASP A 358 -1.38 12.98 -40.87
N GLY A 359 -0.64 12.09 -40.20
CA GLY A 359 -0.68 10.65 -40.45
C GLY A 359 -0.01 10.19 -41.74
N SER A 360 0.66 11.07 -42.51
CA SER A 360 1.19 10.76 -43.85
C SER A 360 2.59 10.15 -43.83
N LYS A 361 3.36 10.35 -42.76
CA LYS A 361 4.78 10.00 -42.66
C LYS A 361 5.07 9.28 -41.36
N ILE A 362 6.03 8.36 -41.40
CA ILE A 362 6.60 7.69 -40.22
C ILE A 362 8.11 7.89 -40.26
N ALA A 363 8.66 8.50 -39.22
CA ALA A 363 10.09 8.57 -39.00
C ALA A 363 10.57 7.33 -38.23
N LEU A 364 11.67 6.77 -38.64
CA LEU A 364 12.29 5.60 -38.04
C LEU A 364 13.72 5.88 -37.69
N LYS A 365 14.15 5.51 -36.50
CA LYS A 365 15.56 5.34 -36.13
C LYS A 365 15.87 3.85 -36.09
N VAL A 366 16.82 3.42 -36.89
CA VAL A 366 17.28 2.02 -36.94
C VAL A 366 18.73 1.91 -36.57
N ASN A 367 19.16 0.78 -36.01
CA ASN A 367 20.50 0.53 -35.54
C ASN A 367 20.84 -0.98 -35.56
N ASP A 368 22.10 -1.33 -35.36
CA ASP A 368 22.51 -2.72 -35.15
C ASP A 368 22.10 -3.23 -33.74
N ALA A 369 22.46 -4.46 -33.40
CA ALA A 369 22.12 -5.09 -32.13
C ALA A 369 22.81 -4.41 -30.91
N ASN A 370 23.83 -3.59 -31.11
CA ASN A 370 24.53 -2.83 -30.07
C ASN A 370 24.01 -1.38 -29.93
N GLY A 371 23.04 -0.99 -30.76
CA GLY A 371 22.47 0.37 -30.78
C GLY A 371 23.20 1.37 -31.68
N TYR A 372 24.28 0.94 -32.38
CA TYR A 372 25.10 1.78 -33.23
C TYR A 372 24.82 1.55 -34.72
N ASN A 373 25.68 2.09 -35.62
CA ASN A 373 25.44 2.08 -37.06
C ASN A 373 24.04 2.63 -37.40
N VAL A 374 23.75 3.79 -36.78
CA VAL A 374 22.44 4.40 -36.80
C VAL A 374 22.08 4.97 -38.16
N GLU A 375 20.84 4.71 -38.59
CA GLU A 375 20.20 5.42 -39.69
C GLU A 375 18.90 6.05 -39.17
N ILE A 376 18.59 7.27 -39.60
CA ILE A 376 17.28 7.93 -39.41
C ILE A 376 16.75 8.24 -40.81
N TYR A 377 15.56 7.72 -41.10
CA TYR A 377 14.87 7.98 -42.35
C TYR A 377 13.34 8.03 -42.15
N VAL A 378 12.67 8.59 -43.14
CA VAL A 378 11.23 8.73 -43.15
C VAL A 378 10.64 7.88 -44.25
N ILE A 379 9.60 7.12 -43.90
CA ILE A 379 8.80 6.32 -44.84
C ILE A 379 7.39 6.93 -45.01
N ASN A 380 6.77 6.69 -46.14
CA ASN A 380 5.34 6.91 -46.31
C ASN A 380 4.54 5.72 -45.73
N MET A 381 3.21 5.81 -45.75
CA MET A 381 2.32 4.75 -45.22
C MET A 381 2.37 3.44 -46.00
N SER A 382 3.02 3.41 -47.18
CA SER A 382 3.28 2.20 -47.97
C SER A 382 4.66 1.60 -47.72
N GLY A 383 5.44 2.14 -46.74
CA GLY A 383 6.76 1.66 -46.41
C GLY A 383 7.91 2.11 -47.33
N VAL A 384 7.64 3.06 -48.27
CA VAL A 384 8.65 3.59 -49.16
C VAL A 384 9.44 4.70 -48.46
N VAL A 385 10.79 4.62 -48.46
CA VAL A 385 11.66 5.67 -47.93
C VAL A 385 11.52 6.93 -48.78
N ILE A 386 11.13 8.03 -48.16
CA ILE A 386 10.91 9.33 -48.85
C ILE A 386 11.99 10.37 -48.46
N SER A 387 12.69 10.16 -47.36
CA SER A 387 13.79 11.04 -46.91
C SER A 387 14.78 10.29 -46.04
N THR A 388 16.07 10.51 -46.22
CA THR A 388 17.13 10.04 -45.29
C THR A 388 17.68 11.24 -44.54
N ILE A 389 17.65 11.18 -43.22
CA ILE A 389 18.02 12.29 -42.31
C ILE A 389 19.43 12.09 -41.78
N LEU A 390 19.78 10.85 -41.39
CA LEU A 390 21.09 10.47 -40.85
C LEU A 390 21.50 9.12 -41.41
N SER A 391 22.75 9.00 -41.88
CA SER A 391 23.36 7.72 -42.26
C SER A 391 24.87 7.85 -42.28
N GLY A 392 25.60 6.72 -42.16
CA GLY A 392 27.04 6.66 -42.27
C GLY A 392 27.82 7.46 -41.22
N GLN A 393 27.21 7.71 -40.06
CA GLN A 393 27.85 8.40 -38.96
C GLN A 393 28.05 7.43 -37.80
N THR A 394 29.15 7.57 -37.06
CA THR A 394 29.41 6.86 -35.81
C THR A 394 28.71 7.54 -34.63
N GLY A 395 28.54 6.79 -33.53
CA GLY A 395 27.93 7.26 -32.31
C GLY A 395 26.42 6.97 -32.22
N ALA A 396 25.89 7.15 -31.05
CA ALA A 396 24.47 6.93 -30.72
C ALA A 396 23.58 8.07 -31.26
N ALA A 397 22.28 7.76 -31.47
CA ALA A 397 21.25 8.77 -31.66
C ALA A 397 19.96 8.37 -30.94
N SER A 398 19.11 9.35 -30.59
CA SER A 398 17.83 9.13 -29.90
C SER A 398 16.89 10.35 -30.00
N GLY A 399 15.72 10.29 -29.34
CA GLY A 399 14.82 11.42 -29.17
C GLY A 399 14.13 11.88 -30.43
N LEU A 400 13.76 10.95 -31.30
CA LEU A 400 13.11 11.23 -32.59
C LEU A 400 11.71 11.80 -32.37
N ASN A 401 11.44 13.04 -32.89
CA ASN A 401 10.13 13.66 -32.77
C ASN A 401 9.84 14.62 -33.93
N PHE A 402 8.69 14.42 -34.59
CA PHE A 402 8.16 15.37 -35.56
C PHE A 402 7.73 16.68 -34.91
N SER A 403 7.91 17.78 -35.61
CA SER A 403 7.17 19.01 -35.32
C SER A 403 5.66 18.78 -35.57
N VAL A 404 4.82 19.55 -34.90
CA VAL A 404 3.34 19.47 -35.04
C VAL A 404 2.91 19.71 -36.50
N THR A 405 3.62 20.62 -37.17
CA THR A 405 3.40 20.92 -38.60
C THR A 405 3.87 19.79 -39.53
N GLY A 406 4.63 18.81 -39.03
CA GLY A 406 5.25 17.75 -39.85
C GLY A 406 6.31 18.23 -40.84
N GLN A 407 6.77 19.49 -40.72
CA GLN A 407 7.78 20.10 -41.60
C GLN A 407 9.20 19.89 -41.12
N LYS A 408 9.37 19.47 -39.88
CA LYS A 408 10.66 19.29 -39.22
C LYS A 408 10.66 18.03 -38.35
N ILE A 409 11.88 17.55 -38.05
CA ILE A 409 12.13 16.49 -37.06
C ILE A 409 13.29 16.94 -36.18
N VAL A 410 13.14 16.82 -34.85
CA VAL A 410 14.28 16.87 -33.94
C VAL A 410 14.76 15.47 -33.59
N TYR A 411 16.04 15.36 -33.34
CA TYR A 411 16.69 14.16 -32.84
C TYR A 411 17.99 14.54 -32.11
N THR A 412 18.53 13.61 -31.33
CA THR A 412 19.83 13.77 -30.68
C THR A 412 20.84 12.85 -31.31
N ARG A 413 22.11 13.27 -31.36
CA ARG A 413 23.23 12.48 -31.84
C ARG A 413 24.46 12.73 -30.97
N ASP A 414 25.15 11.65 -30.60
CA ASP A 414 26.48 11.74 -29.99
C ASP A 414 27.54 12.05 -31.06
N VAL A 415 27.97 13.29 -31.05
CA VAL A 415 28.99 13.77 -32.05
C VAL A 415 30.40 13.37 -31.68
N SER A 416 30.64 12.77 -30.50
CA SER A 416 31.97 12.24 -30.17
C SER A 416 32.36 11.05 -31.03
N GLY A 417 31.39 10.36 -31.61
CA GLY A 417 31.59 9.13 -32.36
C GLY A 417 32.05 7.94 -31.51
N PHE A 418 32.01 8.07 -30.17
CA PHE A 418 32.41 7.00 -29.24
C PHE A 418 31.35 5.91 -29.21
N GLU A 419 31.78 4.67 -29.34
CA GLU A 419 30.94 3.48 -29.29
C GLU A 419 31.49 2.50 -28.25
N ASN A 420 30.61 1.95 -27.41
CA ASN A 420 30.98 1.07 -26.31
C ASN A 420 29.83 0.11 -25.94
N LEU A 421 30.15 -0.97 -25.24
CA LEU A 421 29.19 -2.02 -24.88
C LEU A 421 28.06 -1.56 -23.94
N ASN A 422 28.28 -0.47 -23.20
CA ASN A 422 27.30 0.05 -22.24
C ASN A 422 26.41 1.14 -22.86
N TYR A 423 26.50 1.39 -24.15
CA TYR A 423 25.80 2.44 -24.88
C TYR A 423 25.94 3.84 -24.25
N ARG A 424 27.09 4.10 -23.60
CA ARG A 424 27.39 5.38 -22.97
C ARG A 424 27.70 6.43 -24.05
N GLN A 425 27.07 7.58 -23.95
CA GLN A 425 27.22 8.73 -24.85
C GLN A 425 28.09 9.80 -24.19
N LEU A 426 28.94 10.45 -24.96
CA LEU A 426 29.92 11.41 -24.44
C LEU A 426 29.60 12.86 -24.79
N ASP A 427 29.00 13.13 -25.95
CA ASP A 427 28.70 14.49 -26.42
C ASP A 427 27.42 14.48 -27.28
N SER A 428 26.31 14.06 -26.70
CA SER A 428 25.02 14.07 -27.40
C SER A 428 24.46 15.48 -27.50
N ARG A 429 24.11 15.88 -28.72
CA ARG A 429 23.57 17.19 -29.08
C ARG A 429 22.26 17.06 -29.84
N ILE A 430 21.45 18.11 -29.81
CA ILE A 430 20.16 18.17 -30.51
C ILE A 430 20.37 18.71 -31.93
N PHE A 431 19.71 18.06 -32.89
CA PHE A 431 19.65 18.45 -34.29
C PHE A 431 18.21 18.60 -34.74
N GLU A 432 17.96 19.53 -35.65
CA GLU A 432 16.70 19.73 -36.34
C GLU A 432 16.90 19.49 -37.85
N TYR A 433 16.14 18.55 -38.41
CA TYR A 433 16.07 18.36 -39.88
C TYR A 433 14.85 19.09 -40.42
N ASN A 434 15.01 19.84 -41.48
CA ASN A 434 13.96 20.59 -42.15
C ASN A 434 13.69 19.96 -43.54
N PHE A 435 12.47 19.47 -43.76
CA PHE A 435 12.07 18.83 -44.99
C PHE A 435 12.07 19.78 -46.21
N GLY A 436 11.80 21.07 -46.00
CA GLY A 436 11.85 22.07 -47.07
C GLY A 436 13.22 22.33 -47.62
N THR A 437 14.25 22.23 -46.82
CA THR A 437 15.66 22.45 -47.20
C THR A 437 16.47 21.17 -47.39
N GLY A 438 16.00 20.06 -46.81
CA GLY A 438 16.74 18.78 -46.76
C GLY A 438 17.99 18.81 -45.88
N ILE A 439 18.12 19.74 -44.95
CA ILE A 439 19.31 19.97 -44.12
C ILE A 439 19.03 19.69 -42.66
N SER A 440 19.95 19.00 -41.99
CA SER A 440 20.02 18.88 -40.52
C SER A 440 20.94 19.98 -39.97
N THR A 441 20.42 20.77 -39.02
CA THR A 441 21.16 21.82 -38.33
C THR A 441 21.24 21.50 -36.84
N GLN A 442 22.44 21.65 -36.24
CA GLN A 442 22.60 21.54 -34.81
C GLN A 442 21.92 22.72 -34.11
N ILE A 443 21.06 22.44 -33.13
CA ILE A 443 20.48 23.46 -32.28
C ILE A 443 21.45 23.76 -31.14
N ASN A 444 21.78 25.06 -30.98
CA ASN A 444 22.57 25.48 -29.84
C ASN A 444 21.69 25.54 -28.59
N THR A 445 21.81 24.55 -27.71
CA THR A 445 21.11 24.47 -26.44
C THR A 445 21.92 25.04 -25.28
N GLU A 446 23.05 25.69 -25.56
CA GLU A 446 23.98 26.18 -24.53
C GLU A 446 24.40 25.08 -23.55
N LYS A 447 24.62 23.90 -24.09
CA LYS A 447 24.99 22.69 -23.35
C LYS A 447 26.37 22.85 -22.71
N THR A 448 26.43 22.52 -21.40
CA THR A 448 27.73 22.46 -20.69
C THR A 448 28.61 21.35 -21.24
N LEU A 449 29.93 21.62 -21.36
CA LEU A 449 30.90 20.59 -21.72
C LEU A 449 30.84 19.40 -20.75
N GLY A 450 31.01 18.19 -21.27
CA GLY A 450 30.95 16.97 -20.48
C GLY A 450 29.51 16.54 -20.12
N THR A 451 28.50 17.09 -20.79
CA THR A 451 27.10 16.67 -20.62
C THR A 451 26.49 16.17 -21.94
N ASN A 452 25.35 15.53 -21.85
CA ASN A 452 24.52 15.05 -22.95
C ASN A 452 23.15 15.69 -22.89
N ASP A 453 22.57 16.07 -24.03
CA ASP A 453 21.15 16.38 -24.20
C ASP A 453 20.51 15.22 -24.96
N LEU A 454 19.48 14.59 -24.37
CA LEU A 454 18.86 13.34 -24.82
C LEU A 454 17.33 13.46 -24.83
N ASP A 455 16.63 12.55 -25.50
CA ASP A 455 15.17 12.40 -25.45
C ASP A 455 14.41 13.71 -25.77
N VAL A 456 14.86 14.45 -26.79
CA VAL A 456 14.29 15.76 -27.14
C VAL A 456 12.87 15.66 -27.70
N ARG A 457 12.02 16.62 -27.32
CA ARG A 457 10.65 16.79 -27.85
C ARG A 457 10.32 18.26 -28.08
N TYR A 458 9.56 18.53 -29.16
CA TYR A 458 8.96 19.85 -29.34
C TYR A 458 7.87 20.16 -28.32
N SER A 459 7.69 21.44 -28.01
CA SER A 459 6.45 21.93 -27.41
C SER A 459 5.30 21.89 -28.43
N PRO A 460 4.03 21.86 -27.97
CA PRO A 460 2.87 21.87 -28.86
C PRO A 460 2.79 23.05 -29.82
N ASN A 461 3.41 24.16 -29.47
CA ASN A 461 3.49 25.36 -30.33
C ASN A 461 4.82 25.48 -31.10
N GLU A 462 5.66 24.46 -31.04
CA GLU A 462 6.98 24.39 -31.70
C GLU A 462 7.98 25.50 -31.28
N SER A 463 7.70 26.28 -30.25
CA SER A 463 8.60 27.37 -29.82
C SER A 463 9.71 26.91 -28.91
N ASP A 464 9.49 25.82 -28.17
CA ASP A 464 10.42 25.31 -27.19
C ASP A 464 10.78 23.83 -27.46
N LEU A 465 11.90 23.42 -26.90
CA LEU A 465 12.29 22.01 -26.78
C LEU A 465 12.40 21.64 -25.31
N ILE A 466 11.91 20.43 -24.97
CA ILE A 466 12.15 19.79 -23.68
C ILE A 466 13.03 18.56 -23.92
N PHE A 467 13.97 18.30 -23.02
CA PHE A 467 14.93 17.21 -23.18
C PHE A 467 15.52 16.77 -21.84
N THR A 468 16.11 15.58 -21.80
CA THR A 468 16.93 15.09 -20.69
C THR A 468 18.35 15.63 -20.80
N ASN A 469 18.84 16.31 -19.75
CA ASN A 469 20.26 16.65 -19.62
C ASN A 469 20.92 15.80 -18.54
N THR A 470 22.11 15.28 -18.80
CA THR A 470 22.89 14.48 -17.84
C THR A 470 24.39 14.64 -18.11
N SER A 471 25.23 14.43 -17.09
CA SER A 471 26.67 14.30 -17.28
C SER A 471 26.99 13.10 -18.19
N ASN A 472 28.12 13.17 -18.87
CA ASN A 472 28.62 12.07 -19.68
C ASN A 472 29.35 10.98 -18.86
N ASP A 473 29.38 11.08 -17.54
CA ASP A 473 29.98 10.10 -16.62
C ASP A 473 29.15 8.80 -16.49
N GLY A 474 27.90 8.81 -16.91
CA GLY A 474 26.97 7.66 -16.87
C GLY A 474 26.35 7.34 -15.51
N ILE A 475 26.67 8.14 -14.47
CA ILE A 475 26.21 7.91 -13.08
C ILE A 475 25.52 9.13 -12.44
N SER A 476 25.79 10.33 -12.95
CA SER A 476 25.17 11.56 -12.42
C SER A 476 23.66 11.58 -12.69
N ILE A 477 22.95 12.29 -11.81
CA ILE A 477 21.50 12.44 -11.92
C ILE A 477 21.13 13.10 -13.26
N LYS A 478 20.05 12.61 -13.85
CA LYS A 478 19.43 13.20 -15.04
C LYS A 478 18.55 14.38 -14.62
N ASN A 479 18.44 15.39 -15.48
CA ASN A 479 17.57 16.55 -15.27
C ASN A 479 16.70 16.76 -16.51
N THR A 480 15.45 17.13 -16.33
CA THR A 480 14.62 17.65 -17.41
C THR A 480 14.92 19.13 -17.60
N ALA A 481 15.35 19.48 -18.78
CA ALA A 481 15.66 20.84 -19.17
C ALA A 481 14.81 21.29 -20.37
N LYS A 482 14.66 22.59 -20.54
CA LYS A 482 14.02 23.18 -21.71
C LYS A 482 14.87 24.31 -22.29
N THR A 483 14.67 24.61 -23.57
CA THR A 483 15.22 25.79 -24.27
C THR A 483 14.20 26.33 -25.26
N THR A 484 14.18 27.64 -25.48
CA THR A 484 13.36 28.30 -26.48
C THR A 484 14.15 28.42 -27.78
N LEU A 485 13.56 27.98 -28.87
CA LEU A 485 14.20 27.99 -30.18
C LEU A 485 14.48 29.42 -30.64
N GLY A 486 15.73 29.67 -31.08
CA GLY A 486 16.14 30.98 -31.55
C GLY A 486 16.39 32.04 -30.48
N LEU A 487 16.21 31.70 -29.19
CA LEU A 487 16.45 32.62 -28.09
C LEU A 487 17.70 32.19 -27.29
N ALA A 488 18.72 33.04 -27.26
CA ALA A 488 19.91 32.83 -26.45
C ALA A 488 19.60 32.93 -24.95
N ASN A 489 20.38 32.22 -24.11
CA ASN A 489 20.24 32.18 -22.65
C ASN A 489 18.85 31.72 -22.18
N SER A 490 18.17 30.89 -22.97
CA SER A 490 16.82 30.40 -22.67
C SER A 490 16.81 29.03 -21.98
N ARG A 491 17.99 28.38 -21.89
CA ARG A 491 18.11 27.07 -21.24
C ARG A 491 17.79 27.15 -19.75
N THR A 492 16.85 26.31 -19.31
CA THR A 492 16.47 26.21 -17.90
C THR A 492 16.32 24.74 -17.51
N VAL A 493 16.71 24.40 -16.27
CA VAL A 493 16.38 23.11 -15.67
C VAL A 493 15.00 23.23 -15.05
N LEU A 494 14.07 22.40 -15.49
CA LEU A 494 12.71 22.35 -14.97
C LEU A 494 12.62 21.45 -13.75
N PHE A 495 13.17 20.23 -13.84
CA PHE A 495 13.09 19.22 -12.80
C PHE A 495 14.42 18.47 -12.67
N SER A 496 14.85 18.26 -11.43
CA SER A 496 16.05 17.49 -11.12
C SER A 496 15.70 16.03 -10.78
N GLY A 497 16.62 15.10 -11.10
CA GLY A 497 16.41 13.66 -10.88
C GLY A 497 15.37 13.06 -11.84
N THR A 498 15.24 13.61 -13.06
CA THR A 498 14.19 13.25 -14.01
C THR A 498 14.74 13.06 -15.42
N GLY A 499 14.09 12.22 -16.23
CA GLY A 499 14.43 12.00 -17.63
C GLY A 499 13.25 11.56 -18.48
N MET A 500 13.47 11.34 -19.78
CA MET A 500 12.45 10.92 -20.75
C MET A 500 11.23 11.84 -20.78
N PRO A 501 11.41 13.16 -20.89
CA PRO A 501 10.31 14.09 -20.73
C PRO A 501 9.31 14.04 -21.89
N ASP A 502 8.10 14.49 -21.58
CA ASP A 502 7.06 14.85 -22.54
C ASP A 502 6.25 16.00 -21.97
N TRP A 503 5.53 16.73 -22.83
CA TRP A 503 4.68 17.85 -22.41
C TRP A 503 3.60 18.16 -23.41
N GLU A 504 2.54 18.82 -22.93
CA GLU A 504 1.50 19.42 -23.76
C GLU A 504 0.94 20.71 -23.19
#